data_22c4b914147c904b7b766ffc4780b6bb
#
_entry.id   22c4b914147c904b7b766ffc4780b6bb
#
_cell.length_a   1.000
_cell.length_b   1.000
_cell.length_c   1.000
_cell.angle_alpha   90.00
_cell.angle_beta   90.00
_cell.angle_gamma   90.00
#
_symmetry.space_group_name_H-M   'P 1'
#
loop_
_entity.id
_entity.type
_entity.pdbx_description
1 polymer ?
#
loop_
_entity_poly.entity_id
_entity_poly.type
_entity_poly.pdbx_seq_one_letter_code
_entity_poly.pdbx_strand_id
1 'polypeptide(L)'
;MAHLKNDPTLKDLQRYLAEVCQERGWTKDSPSEKFVLFIEEVGELAKALRKAVGLYEERAKPRDISLEEEFADVLSYLLDLANCFQVDLEQAFRAKEQINQSRTWE
;
A
#
# COMPACT_ATOMS: atom_id res chain seq x y z
N MET A 1 -15.19 -5.43 15.87
CA MET A 1 -14.67 -4.20 15.29
C MET A 1 -13.14 -4.25 15.22
N ALA A 2 -12.58 -3.98 14.05
CA ALA A 2 -11.13 -4.00 13.88
C ALA A 2 -10.46 -2.94 14.76
N HIS A 3 -9.34 -3.28 15.32
CA HIS A 3 -8.59 -2.37 16.20
C HIS A 3 -7.14 -2.27 15.75
N LEU A 4 -6.69 -1.06 15.46
CA LEU A 4 -5.32 -0.79 15.09
C LEU A 4 -4.48 -0.62 16.35
N LYS A 5 -3.45 -1.45 16.51
CA LYS A 5 -2.55 -1.37 17.66
C LYS A 5 -1.74 -0.07 17.65
N ASN A 6 -1.27 0.35 18.82
CA ASN A 6 -0.43 1.54 18.93
C ASN A 6 0.95 1.33 18.30
N ASP A 7 1.52 0.11 18.45
CA ASP A 7 2.83 -0.22 17.90
C ASP A 7 2.69 -1.41 16.93
N PRO A 8 2.05 -1.22 15.78
CA PRO A 8 1.78 -2.35 14.90
C PRO A 8 3.04 -2.81 14.15
N THR A 9 3.20 -4.13 14.05
CA THR A 9 4.14 -4.72 13.11
C THR A 9 3.50 -4.68 11.72
N LEU A 10 4.27 -4.98 10.69
CA LEU A 10 3.73 -5.11 9.34
C LEU A 10 2.63 -6.18 9.30
N LYS A 11 2.85 -7.29 10.01
CA LYS A 11 1.86 -8.36 10.13
C LYS A 11 0.58 -7.87 10.79
N ASP A 12 0.68 -7.03 11.81
CA ASP A 12 -0.48 -6.44 12.49
C ASP A 12 -1.27 -5.54 11.53
N LEU A 13 -0.58 -4.73 10.73
CA LEU A 13 -1.23 -3.88 9.72
C LEU A 13 -1.97 -4.73 8.69
N GLN A 14 -1.35 -5.80 8.23
CA GLN A 14 -1.94 -6.68 7.24
C GLN A 14 -3.20 -7.37 7.79
N ARG A 15 -3.14 -7.82 9.04
CA ARG A 15 -4.29 -8.43 9.74
C ARG A 15 -5.41 -7.42 9.95
N TYR A 16 -5.06 -6.22 10.41
CA TYR A 16 -6.03 -5.15 10.61
C TYR A 16 -6.78 -4.85 9.31
N LEU A 17 -6.06 -4.77 8.21
CA LEU A 17 -6.67 -4.46 6.92
C LEU A 17 -7.62 -5.56 6.46
N ALA A 18 -7.29 -6.83 6.71
CA ALA A 18 -8.19 -7.94 6.41
C ALA A 18 -9.51 -7.81 7.18
N GLU A 19 -9.44 -7.45 8.46
CA GLU A 19 -10.62 -7.25 9.29
C GLU A 19 -11.44 -6.05 8.83
N VAL A 20 -10.78 -4.94 8.50
CA VAL A 20 -11.43 -3.73 8.01
C VAL A 20 -12.15 -3.99 6.68
N CYS A 21 -11.52 -4.73 5.78
CA CYS A 21 -12.14 -5.08 4.49
C CYS A 21 -13.42 -5.89 4.71
N GLN A 22 -13.40 -6.82 5.66
CA GLN A 22 -14.59 -7.58 6.04
C GLN A 22 -15.70 -6.65 6.56
N GLU A 23 -15.38 -5.79 7.50
CA GLU A 23 -16.33 -4.88 8.12
C GLU A 23 -16.95 -3.89 7.13
N ARG A 24 -16.15 -3.40 6.19
CA ARG A 24 -16.58 -2.40 5.21
C ARG A 24 -17.16 -3.02 3.93
N GLY A 25 -17.17 -4.34 3.83
CA GLY A 25 -17.70 -5.04 2.65
C GLY A 25 -16.81 -4.91 1.41
N TRP A 26 -15.51 -4.72 1.60
CA TRP A 26 -14.54 -4.57 0.51
C TRP A 26 -13.93 -5.91 0.08
N THR A 27 -14.67 -6.99 0.27
CA THR A 27 -14.19 -8.35 -0.05
C THR A 27 -14.71 -8.87 -1.39
N LYS A 28 -15.53 -8.10 -2.08
CA LYS A 28 -16.23 -8.54 -3.29
C LYS A 28 -15.38 -8.48 -4.55
N ASP A 29 -14.33 -7.70 -4.54
CA ASP A 29 -13.51 -7.51 -5.74
C ASP A 29 -12.57 -8.70 -5.93
N SER A 30 -12.41 -9.11 -7.17
CA SER A 30 -11.46 -10.16 -7.54
C SER A 30 -10.02 -9.65 -7.35
N PRO A 31 -9.03 -10.57 -7.23
CA PRO A 31 -7.62 -10.14 -7.18
C PRO A 31 -7.21 -9.27 -8.36
N SER A 32 -7.71 -9.56 -9.57
CA SER A 32 -7.42 -8.74 -10.75
C SER A 32 -7.96 -7.32 -10.62
N GLU A 33 -9.18 -7.18 -10.11
CA GLU A 33 -9.77 -5.86 -9.87
C GLU A 33 -8.99 -5.10 -8.80
N LYS A 34 -8.59 -5.77 -7.74
CA LYS A 34 -7.78 -5.16 -6.68
C LYS A 34 -6.41 -4.73 -7.19
N PHE A 35 -5.83 -5.48 -8.11
CA PHE A 35 -4.57 -5.10 -8.72
C PHE A 35 -4.71 -3.81 -9.54
N VAL A 36 -5.79 -3.69 -10.30
CA VAL A 36 -6.08 -2.46 -11.07
C VAL A 36 -6.22 -1.26 -10.13
N LEU A 37 -6.95 -1.43 -9.02
CA LEU A 37 -7.12 -0.38 -8.02
C LEU A 37 -5.78 -0.02 -7.37
N PHE A 38 -4.94 -1.01 -7.11
CA PHE A 38 -3.59 -0.78 -6.58
C PHE A 38 -2.76 0.08 -7.54
N ILE A 39 -2.76 -0.26 -8.83
CA ILE A 39 -2.02 0.50 -9.85
C ILE A 39 -2.56 1.93 -9.97
N GLU A 40 -3.87 2.11 -9.85
CA GLU A 40 -4.48 3.45 -9.85
C GLU A 40 -3.93 4.29 -8.68
N GLU A 41 -3.83 3.69 -7.49
CA GLU A 41 -3.28 4.39 -6.32
C GLU A 41 -1.79 4.71 -6.48
N VAL A 42 -1.04 3.81 -7.14
CA VAL A 42 0.35 4.09 -7.50
C VAL A 42 0.42 5.32 -8.42
N GLY A 43 -0.51 5.43 -9.36
CA GLY A 43 -0.62 6.60 -10.22
C GLY A 43 -0.92 7.89 -9.44
N GLU A 44 -1.82 7.82 -8.47
CA GLU A 44 -2.13 8.96 -7.60
C GLU A 44 -0.90 9.37 -6.76
N LEU A 45 -0.15 8.39 -6.27
CA LEU A 45 1.12 8.66 -5.58
C LEU A 45 2.12 9.36 -6.51
N ALA A 46 2.24 8.89 -7.75
CA ALA A 46 3.11 9.51 -8.74
C ALA A 46 2.73 10.99 -8.98
N LYS A 47 1.43 11.26 -9.03
CA LYS A 47 0.90 12.61 -9.18
C LYS A 47 1.27 13.49 -7.99
N ALA A 48 1.12 12.97 -6.78
CA ALA A 48 1.47 13.69 -5.56
C ALA A 48 2.98 13.94 -5.48
N LEU A 49 3.81 12.97 -5.86
CA LEU A 49 5.26 13.12 -5.91
C LEU A 49 5.68 14.17 -6.93
N ARG A 50 5.06 14.15 -8.11
CA ARG A 50 5.32 15.15 -9.16
C ARG A 50 5.04 16.56 -8.65
N LYS A 51 3.93 16.73 -7.94
CA LYS A 51 3.56 18.00 -7.33
C LYS A 51 4.57 18.41 -6.24
N ALA A 52 4.99 17.47 -5.41
CA ALA A 52 5.91 17.72 -4.31
C ALA A 52 7.27 18.23 -4.82
N VAL A 53 7.74 17.77 -5.99
CA VAL A 53 8.99 18.20 -6.58
C VAL A 53 8.82 19.34 -7.60
N GLY A 54 7.58 19.82 -7.79
CA GLY A 54 7.29 20.94 -8.69
C GLY A 54 7.41 20.61 -10.18
N LEU A 55 7.31 19.34 -10.54
CA LEU A 55 7.45 18.91 -11.93
C LEU A 55 6.10 18.98 -12.65
N TYR A 56 6.03 19.79 -13.70
CA TYR A 56 4.82 19.97 -14.53
C TYR A 56 3.56 20.29 -13.72
N GLU A 57 3.62 21.30 -12.84
CA GLU A 57 2.47 21.75 -12.08
C GLU A 57 1.46 22.51 -12.94
N GLU A 58 0.19 22.14 -12.87
CA GLU A 58 -0.90 22.93 -13.40
C GLU A 58 -1.28 24.03 -12.41
N ARG A 59 -1.21 25.27 -12.86
CA ARG A 59 -1.57 26.44 -12.04
C ARG A 59 -3.04 26.50 -11.66
N ALA A 60 -3.91 25.83 -12.43
CA ALA A 60 -5.35 26.03 -12.34
C ALA A 60 -6.07 25.12 -11.33
N LYS A 61 -5.38 24.21 -10.66
CA LYS A 61 -6.02 23.27 -9.73
C LYS A 61 -5.26 23.19 -8.42
N PRO A 62 -5.61 24.06 -7.43
CA PRO A 62 -5.12 23.85 -6.08
C PRO A 62 -5.80 22.60 -5.53
N ARG A 63 -5.13 21.48 -5.60
CA ARG A 63 -5.55 20.26 -4.95
C ARG A 63 -4.58 20.00 -3.82
N ASP A 64 -5.09 20.06 -2.60
CA ASP A 64 -4.34 19.61 -1.44
C ASP A 64 -4.32 18.09 -1.46
N ILE A 65 -3.35 17.53 -2.19
CA ILE A 65 -3.10 16.10 -2.16
C ILE A 65 -2.03 15.87 -1.10
N SER A 66 -2.41 15.22 -0.01
CA SER A 66 -1.46 14.84 1.01
C SER A 66 -0.59 13.69 0.51
N LEU A 67 0.70 13.91 0.46
CA LEU A 67 1.67 12.90 0.06
C LEU A 67 1.61 11.69 1.02
N GLU A 68 1.46 11.96 2.31
CA GLU A 68 1.34 10.92 3.33
C GLU A 68 0.12 10.03 3.09
N GLU A 69 -1.02 10.62 2.72
CA GLU A 69 -2.24 9.86 2.43
C GLU A 69 -2.05 8.94 1.22
N GLU A 70 -1.39 9.43 0.18
CA GLU A 70 -1.16 8.64 -1.03
C GLU A 70 -0.22 7.46 -0.75
N PHE A 71 0.82 7.66 0.05
CA PHE A 71 1.66 6.56 0.51
C PHE A 71 0.86 5.53 1.32
N ALA A 72 0.00 6.01 2.22
CA ALA A 72 -0.83 5.13 3.04
C ALA A 72 -1.81 4.32 2.18
N ASP A 73 -2.40 4.95 1.18
CA ASP A 73 -3.33 4.28 0.26
C ASP A 73 -2.63 3.18 -0.54
N VAL A 74 -1.44 3.46 -1.06
CA VAL A 74 -0.65 2.46 -1.80
C VAL A 74 -0.33 1.28 -0.90
N LEU A 75 0.11 1.55 0.33
CA LEU A 75 0.40 0.48 1.30
C LEU A 75 -0.86 -0.35 1.60
N SER A 76 -2.00 0.31 1.81
CA SER A 76 -3.25 -0.37 2.11
C SER A 76 -3.66 -1.33 0.99
N TYR A 77 -3.60 -0.88 -0.25
CA TYR A 77 -3.93 -1.73 -1.39
C TYR A 77 -2.94 -2.88 -1.58
N LEU A 78 -1.66 -2.64 -1.30
CA LEU A 78 -0.65 -3.70 -1.35
C LEU A 78 -0.93 -4.78 -0.29
N LEU A 79 -1.23 -4.36 0.93
CA LEU A 79 -1.57 -5.28 2.03
C LEU A 79 -2.82 -6.09 1.69
N ASP A 80 -3.85 -5.44 1.16
CA ASP A 80 -5.09 -6.11 0.76
C ASP A 80 -4.83 -7.14 -0.34
N LEU A 81 -4.04 -6.77 -1.33
CA LEU A 81 -3.68 -7.67 -2.43
C LEU A 81 -2.92 -8.89 -1.92
N ALA A 82 -1.97 -8.68 -0.99
CA ALA A 82 -1.22 -9.77 -0.37
C ALA A 82 -2.15 -10.71 0.41
N ASN A 83 -3.15 -10.16 1.09
CA ASN A 83 -4.16 -10.95 1.80
C ASN A 83 -4.92 -11.86 0.83
N CYS A 84 -5.21 -11.39 -0.38
CA CYS A 84 -5.91 -12.20 -1.39
C CYS A 84 -5.15 -13.46 -1.77
N PHE A 85 -3.82 -13.41 -1.74
CA PHE A 85 -2.95 -14.54 -2.09
C PHE A 85 -2.36 -15.22 -0.86
N GLN A 86 -2.80 -14.86 0.33
CA GLN A 86 -2.34 -15.42 1.60
C GLN A 86 -0.82 -15.31 1.77
N VAL A 87 -0.27 -14.19 1.33
CA VAL A 87 1.16 -13.88 1.48
C VAL A 87 1.35 -13.06 2.75
N ASP A 88 2.17 -13.55 3.67
CA ASP A 88 2.60 -12.80 4.85
C ASP A 88 3.75 -11.89 4.42
N LEU A 89 3.49 -10.60 4.29
CA LEU A 89 4.46 -9.64 3.78
C LEU A 89 5.65 -9.44 4.71
N GLU A 90 5.45 -9.49 6.02
CA GLU A 90 6.56 -9.36 6.97
C GLU A 90 7.53 -10.52 6.82
N GLN A 91 7.02 -11.75 6.77
CA GLN A 91 7.85 -12.94 6.57
C GLN A 91 8.51 -12.93 5.19
N ALA A 92 7.77 -12.56 4.16
CA ALA A 92 8.31 -12.48 2.80
C ALA A 92 9.44 -11.46 2.70
N PHE A 93 9.27 -10.30 3.35
CA PHE A 93 10.29 -9.27 3.40
C PHE A 93 11.56 -9.78 4.10
N ARG A 94 11.40 -10.43 5.26
CA ARG A 94 12.52 -10.98 6.03
C ARG A 94 13.29 -12.04 5.23
N ALA A 95 12.56 -12.94 4.58
CA ALA A 95 13.18 -14.00 3.78
C ALA A 95 13.93 -13.41 2.59
N LYS A 96 13.36 -12.43 1.91
CA LYS A 96 14.01 -11.78 0.77
C LYS A 96 15.25 -11.00 1.21
N GLU A 97 15.21 -10.35 2.35
CA GLU A 97 16.36 -9.62 2.88
C GLU A 97 17.54 -10.55 3.18
N GLN A 98 17.27 -11.74 3.70
CA GLN A 98 18.34 -12.74 3.89
C GLN A 98 19.01 -13.10 2.57
N ILE A 99 18.24 -13.26 1.51
CA ILE A 99 18.77 -13.51 0.17
C ILE A 99 19.62 -12.32 -0.29
N ASN A 100 19.11 -11.10 -0.10
CA ASN A 100 19.78 -9.87 -0.52
C ASN A 100 21.11 -9.67 0.22
N GLN A 101 21.16 -10.02 1.50
CA GLN A 101 22.40 -9.92 2.29
C GLN A 101 23.49 -10.84 1.79
N SER A 102 23.14 -11.95 1.15
CA SER A 102 24.10 -12.89 0.58
C SER A 102 24.59 -12.53 -0.82
N ARG A 103 23.99 -11.48 -1.42
CA ARG A 103 24.35 -11.02 -2.77
C ARG A 103 25.43 -9.96 -2.72
N THR A 104 26.25 -9.91 -3.79
CA THR A 104 27.19 -8.83 -4.00
C THR A 104 26.56 -7.77 -4.88
N TRP A 105 26.49 -6.53 -4.38
CA TRP A 105 25.94 -5.39 -5.12
C TRP A 105 27.10 -4.53 -5.63
N GLU A 106 27.11 -4.27 -6.93
CA GLU A 106 28.11 -3.41 -7.57
C GLU A 106 27.49 -2.16 -8.17
#